data_cbfc936eda5788010d22cb22e66ac61d
#
_entry.id   cbfc936eda5788010d22cb22e66ac61d
#
_cell.length_a   1.000
_cell.length_b   1.000
_cell.length_c   1.000
_cell.angle_alpha   90.00
_cell.angle_beta   90.00
_cell.angle_gamma   90.00
#
_symmetry.space_group_name_H-M   'P 1'
#
loop_
_entity.id
_entity.type
_entity.pdbx_description
1 polymer ?
#
loop_
_entity_poly.entity_id
_entity_poly.type
_entity_poly.pdbx_seq_one_letter_code
_entity_poly.pdbx_strand_id
1 'polypeptide(L)'
;MSENRDLVARETVAFMRSALSRRRILQAAGIGGVAAVAAACGAGGDTGSATATPAATTQDLSDSEKTLSWSTWPGYMDTDDKTGARPSLDAFVKQTGIDVTYTEDINDNNEFYAKVRTQLEQGQSIDRDLVVLTDWMAALWIESGYAQKLDKSIMPNASANVIDKLQNVAFDPGREYSLPWQSGFGLFGWNKSKLKSLIGTDTLTSVDQLFNPKLKGRVTVLSEMRDTMGILMAWQGNDPSNFTEAQFMQAIDALRTQIDNGQIRSVEGNSYMSDMESGNVIAV
;
A
#
# COMPACT_ATOMS: atom_id res chain seq x y z
N MET A 1 3.41 9.71 -24.26
CA MET A 1 3.38 8.70 -23.16
C MET A 1 3.79 9.26 -21.79
N SER A 2 4.60 10.32 -21.69
CA SER A 2 4.97 10.93 -20.40
C SER A 2 3.86 11.78 -19.76
N GLU A 3 3.11 12.53 -20.55
CA GLU A 3 2.06 13.44 -20.04
C GLU A 3 0.91 12.75 -19.30
N ASN A 4 0.50 11.56 -19.72
CA ASN A 4 -0.57 10.81 -19.03
C ASN A 4 -0.15 10.24 -17.67
N ARG A 5 1.15 9.95 -17.48
CA ARG A 5 1.67 9.46 -16.19
C ARG A 5 1.69 10.55 -15.14
N ASP A 6 2.03 11.77 -15.54
CA ASP A 6 2.03 12.94 -14.66
C ASP A 6 0.60 13.34 -14.25
N LEU A 7 -0.37 13.13 -15.14
CA LEU A 7 -1.77 13.45 -14.86
C LEU A 7 -2.35 12.51 -13.78
N VAL A 8 -2.15 11.20 -13.94
CA VAL A 8 -2.62 10.19 -12.96
C VAL A 8 -1.98 10.38 -11.59
N ALA A 9 -0.69 10.69 -11.54
CA ALA A 9 -0.01 11.00 -10.28
C ALA A 9 -0.57 12.26 -9.61
N ARG A 10 -0.81 13.32 -10.39
CA ARG A 10 -1.37 14.59 -9.88
C ARG A 10 -2.81 14.45 -9.39
N GLU A 11 -3.63 13.65 -10.05
CA GLU A 11 -5.02 13.45 -9.65
C GLU A 11 -5.18 12.51 -8.47
N THR A 12 -4.34 11.50 -8.35
CA THR A 12 -4.26 10.66 -7.14
C THR A 12 -3.89 11.51 -5.93
N VAL A 13 -2.94 12.43 -6.07
CA VAL A 13 -2.57 13.40 -5.01
C VAL A 13 -3.69 14.41 -4.75
N ALA A 14 -4.41 14.88 -5.78
CA ALA A 14 -5.53 15.80 -5.64
C ALA A 14 -6.74 15.12 -4.97
N PHE A 15 -7.02 13.86 -5.30
CA PHE A 15 -8.06 13.06 -4.64
C PHE A 15 -7.75 12.83 -3.16
N MET A 16 -6.51 12.49 -2.83
CA MET A 16 -6.07 12.35 -1.42
C MET A 16 -6.18 13.69 -0.66
N ARG A 17 -5.89 14.83 -1.30
CA ARG A 17 -6.08 16.16 -0.71
C ARG A 17 -7.54 16.55 -0.53
N SER A 18 -8.44 16.15 -1.41
CA SER A 18 -9.88 16.47 -1.33
C SER A 18 -10.60 15.62 -0.27
N ALA A 19 -10.18 14.38 -0.05
CA ALA A 19 -10.72 13.51 1.00
C ALA A 19 -10.38 14.00 2.41
N LEU A 20 -9.33 14.83 2.56
CA LEU A 20 -8.90 15.46 3.81
C LEU A 20 -9.39 16.92 3.90
N SER A 21 -10.62 17.21 3.54
CA SER A 21 -11.20 18.54 3.67
C SER A 21 -11.14 19.02 5.13
N ARG A 22 -10.52 20.18 5.35
CA ARG A 22 -10.34 20.86 6.65
C ARG A 22 -11.62 21.00 7.47
N ARG A 23 -12.77 20.85 6.85
CA ARG A 23 -14.08 20.99 7.49
C ARG A 23 -14.46 19.83 8.39
N ARG A 24 -13.90 18.62 8.19
CA ARG A 24 -14.14 17.45 9.06
C ARG A 24 -13.22 17.40 10.27
N ILE A 25 -12.04 18.00 10.19
CA ILE A 25 -11.09 18.08 11.32
C ILE A 25 -11.56 19.08 12.37
N LEU A 26 -12.24 20.16 11.97
CA LEU A 26 -12.75 21.19 12.90
C LEU A 26 -14.02 20.78 13.66
N GLN A 27 -14.70 19.71 13.26
CA GLN A 27 -15.87 19.20 13.99
C GLN A 27 -15.52 18.24 15.15
N ALA A 28 -14.28 17.75 15.20
CA ALA A 28 -13.80 16.87 16.27
C ALA A 28 -13.05 17.62 17.40
N ALA A 29 -12.72 18.90 17.21
CA ALA A 29 -11.98 19.71 18.19
C ALA A 29 -12.89 20.83 18.77
N GLY A 30 -14.00 20.44 19.35
CA GLY A 30 -14.80 21.31 20.21
C GLY A 30 -14.42 21.10 21.67
N ILE A 31 -14.03 22.21 22.32
CA ILE A 31 -13.85 22.43 23.75
C ILE A 31 -12.39 22.40 24.23
N GLY A 32 -11.87 23.60 24.49
CA GLY A 32 -10.91 23.87 25.55
C GLY A 32 -9.62 24.57 25.12
N GLY A 33 -9.54 25.89 25.41
CA GLY A 33 -8.27 26.51 25.77
C GLY A 33 -7.65 27.52 24.80
N VAL A 34 -7.94 28.78 25.05
CA VAL A 34 -7.32 30.00 24.48
C VAL A 34 -5.90 30.17 25.00
N ALA A 35 -4.92 30.39 24.13
CA ALA A 35 -3.81 31.31 24.41
C ALA A 35 -3.15 31.76 23.11
N ALA A 36 -3.07 33.06 22.95
CA ALA A 36 -2.51 33.80 21.83
C ALA A 36 -0.99 33.78 21.81
N VAL A 37 -0.39 33.78 20.62
CA VAL A 37 0.78 34.62 20.33
C VAL A 37 0.68 35.13 18.90
N ALA A 38 0.78 36.44 18.78
CA ALA A 38 0.75 37.21 17.56
C ALA A 38 2.16 37.46 17.01
N ALA A 39 2.20 37.73 15.72
CA ALA A 39 3.11 38.55 14.96
C ALA A 39 4.40 37.91 14.39
N ALA A 40 4.44 37.78 13.08
CA ALA A 40 5.35 38.61 12.26
C ALA A 40 4.93 38.51 10.79
N CYS A 41 4.48 39.65 10.24
CA CYS A 41 4.32 39.89 8.81
C CYS A 41 5.68 40.05 8.15
N GLY A 42 5.88 39.37 7.03
CA GLY A 42 6.97 39.61 6.11
C GLY A 42 6.52 39.21 4.70
N ALA A 43 6.22 40.21 3.88
CA ALA A 43 5.85 40.03 2.49
C ALA A 43 7.04 39.58 1.66
N GLY A 44 6.80 38.66 0.72
CA GLY A 44 7.74 38.27 -0.30
C GLY A 44 7.25 37.02 -1.00
N GLY A 45 6.59 37.21 -2.15
CA GLY A 45 6.22 36.09 -3.03
C GLY A 45 7.46 35.47 -3.65
N ASP A 46 7.52 34.16 -3.56
CA ASP A 46 8.25 33.37 -4.52
C ASP A 46 7.61 31.98 -4.54
N THR A 47 7.14 31.58 -5.74
CA THR A 47 6.61 30.23 -5.98
C THR A 47 7.79 29.27 -6.06
N GLY A 48 8.44 29.05 -4.93
CA GLY A 48 9.50 28.07 -4.80
C GLY A 48 8.91 26.66 -4.83
N SER A 49 9.32 25.90 -5.83
CA SER A 49 9.24 24.46 -5.83
C SER A 49 9.72 23.97 -4.45
N ALA A 50 8.86 23.26 -3.73
CA ALA A 50 9.26 22.66 -2.46
C ALA A 50 10.39 21.66 -2.75
N THR A 51 11.61 22.10 -2.53
CA THR A 51 12.79 21.23 -2.54
C THR A 51 12.57 20.27 -1.38
N ALA A 52 12.41 18.96 -1.69
CA ALA A 52 12.37 17.93 -0.66
C ALA A 52 13.59 18.13 0.25
N THR A 53 13.35 18.27 1.54
CA THR A 53 14.44 18.28 2.53
C THR A 53 15.17 16.95 2.37
N PRO A 54 16.50 16.95 2.13
CA PRO A 54 17.24 15.70 2.02
C PRO A 54 16.96 14.86 3.26
N ALA A 55 16.69 13.57 3.07
CA ALA A 55 16.62 12.62 4.18
C ALA A 55 17.85 12.85 5.07
N ALA A 56 17.64 12.89 6.37
CA ALA A 56 18.75 13.03 7.31
C ALA A 56 19.83 12.03 6.91
N THR A 57 21.08 12.49 6.81
CA THR A 57 22.20 11.62 6.51
C THR A 57 22.24 10.56 7.58
N THR A 58 21.79 9.37 7.26
CA THR A 58 21.85 8.25 8.17
C THR A 58 23.30 7.81 8.28
N GLN A 59 23.72 7.59 9.48
CA GLN A 59 25.02 7.01 9.76
C GLN A 59 24.95 5.51 9.49
N ASP A 60 25.92 4.97 8.78
CA ASP A 60 26.09 3.53 8.68
C ASP A 60 26.58 2.99 10.01
N LEU A 61 25.77 2.18 10.67
CA LEU A 61 26.03 1.56 11.97
C LEU A 61 26.24 0.05 11.88
N SER A 62 26.32 -0.49 10.66
CA SER A 62 26.38 -1.94 10.40
C SER A 62 27.57 -2.66 11.05
N ASP A 63 28.66 -1.92 11.31
CA ASP A 63 29.83 -2.47 12.02
C ASP A 63 29.62 -2.54 13.54
N SER A 64 28.79 -1.67 14.10
CA SER A 64 28.58 -1.55 15.55
C SER A 64 27.24 -2.10 16.03
N GLU A 65 26.22 -2.05 15.21
CA GLU A 65 24.88 -2.54 15.51
C GLU A 65 24.55 -3.79 14.70
N LYS A 66 24.01 -4.80 15.38
CA LYS A 66 23.54 -6.05 14.77
C LYS A 66 22.04 -6.23 15.01
N THR A 67 21.29 -5.14 14.79
CA THR A 67 19.82 -5.11 14.91
C THR A 67 19.20 -4.64 13.61
N LEU A 68 18.02 -5.14 13.27
CA LEU A 68 17.27 -4.79 12.09
C LEU A 68 15.77 -4.74 12.42
N SER A 69 15.12 -3.59 12.18
CA SER A 69 13.68 -3.43 12.32
C SER A 69 13.00 -3.49 10.95
N TRP A 70 12.08 -4.43 10.77
CA TRP A 70 11.45 -4.71 9.48
C TRP A 70 9.93 -4.69 9.58
N SER A 71 9.27 -3.75 8.90
CA SER A 71 7.81 -3.70 8.74
C SER A 71 7.38 -4.34 7.43
N THR A 72 6.36 -5.16 7.50
CA THR A 72 5.87 -5.94 6.36
C THR A 72 4.38 -6.24 6.47
N TRP A 73 3.85 -6.88 5.43
CA TRP A 73 2.49 -7.37 5.33
C TRP A 73 2.34 -8.73 6.02
N PRO A 74 1.15 -9.04 6.56
CA PRO A 74 0.86 -10.38 7.06
C PRO A 74 1.06 -11.46 6.00
N GLY A 75 1.68 -12.58 6.41
CA GLY A 75 1.89 -13.73 5.53
C GLY A 75 3.00 -13.58 4.49
N TYR A 76 3.85 -12.56 4.60
CA TYR A 76 4.97 -12.35 3.67
C TYR A 76 6.25 -13.11 4.05
N MET A 77 6.25 -13.87 5.12
CA MET A 77 7.32 -14.74 5.56
C MET A 77 6.75 -16.15 5.83
N ASP A 78 7.56 -17.17 5.54
CA ASP A 78 7.22 -18.54 5.88
C ASP A 78 6.99 -18.65 7.40
N THR A 79 5.90 -19.31 7.76
CA THR A 79 5.52 -19.50 9.17
C THR A 79 5.12 -20.95 9.38
N ASP A 80 5.65 -21.57 10.39
CA ASP A 80 5.22 -22.89 10.85
C ASP A 80 3.89 -22.75 11.62
N ASP A 81 2.83 -23.33 11.10
CA ASP A 81 1.47 -23.19 11.62
C ASP A 81 1.31 -23.70 13.07
N LYS A 82 2.20 -24.55 13.55
CA LYS A 82 2.12 -25.15 14.88
C LYS A 82 2.88 -24.37 15.94
N THR A 83 4.04 -23.82 15.55
CA THR A 83 4.96 -23.17 16.48
C THR A 83 4.97 -21.66 16.34
N GLY A 84 4.50 -21.13 15.22
CA GLY A 84 4.65 -19.72 14.87
C GLY A 84 6.08 -19.31 14.49
N ALA A 85 7.02 -20.26 14.43
CA ALA A 85 8.39 -20.00 14.00
C ALA A 85 8.45 -19.54 12.54
N ARG A 86 9.47 -18.77 12.21
CA ARG A 86 9.75 -18.29 10.84
C ARG A 86 11.09 -18.86 10.37
N PRO A 87 11.10 -20.08 9.77
CA PRO A 87 12.34 -20.81 9.50
C PRO A 87 13.36 -20.05 8.66
N SER A 88 12.92 -19.30 7.64
CA SER A 88 13.83 -18.49 6.81
C SER A 88 14.45 -17.34 7.59
N LEU A 89 13.68 -16.69 8.45
CA LEU A 89 14.16 -15.60 9.32
C LEU A 89 15.12 -16.15 10.37
N ASP A 90 14.77 -17.28 11.02
CA ASP A 90 15.61 -17.95 12.01
C ASP A 90 16.96 -18.37 11.40
N ALA A 91 16.95 -18.88 10.17
CA ALA A 91 18.15 -19.23 9.43
C ALA A 91 19.02 -18.00 9.14
N PHE A 92 18.41 -16.88 8.73
CA PHE A 92 19.12 -15.61 8.53
C PHE A 92 19.78 -15.10 9.82
N VAL A 93 19.03 -15.02 10.90
CA VAL A 93 19.54 -14.59 12.22
C VAL A 93 20.70 -15.48 12.66
N LYS A 94 20.56 -16.79 12.53
CA LYS A 94 21.62 -17.75 12.88
C LYS A 94 22.87 -17.59 12.02
N GLN A 95 22.71 -17.31 10.73
CA GLN A 95 23.82 -17.18 9.79
C GLN A 95 24.58 -15.86 9.97
N THR A 96 23.85 -14.77 10.22
CA THR A 96 24.39 -13.40 10.21
C THR A 96 24.73 -12.87 11.60
N GLY A 97 24.05 -13.37 12.64
CA GLY A 97 24.09 -12.81 13.98
C GLY A 97 23.34 -11.47 14.11
N ILE A 98 22.54 -11.10 13.10
CA ILE A 98 21.70 -9.89 13.13
C ILE A 98 20.41 -10.25 13.84
N ASP A 99 20.07 -9.51 14.89
CA ASP A 99 18.79 -9.61 15.59
C ASP A 99 17.71 -8.85 14.83
N VAL A 100 16.66 -9.54 14.38
CA VAL A 100 15.63 -8.98 13.51
C VAL A 100 14.30 -8.83 14.24
N THR A 101 13.85 -7.60 14.40
CA THR A 101 12.48 -7.30 14.80
C THR A 101 11.60 -7.29 13.56
N TYR A 102 10.94 -8.41 13.28
CA TYR A 102 10.02 -8.57 12.13
C TYR A 102 8.59 -8.27 12.58
N THR A 103 7.97 -7.27 11.99
CA THR A 103 6.64 -6.79 12.39
C THR A 103 5.68 -6.78 11.21
N GLU A 104 4.57 -7.51 11.32
CA GLU A 104 3.48 -7.54 10.34
C GLU A 104 2.47 -6.43 10.67
N ASP A 105 2.85 -5.17 10.50
CA ASP A 105 2.07 -3.98 10.88
C ASP A 105 1.57 -3.15 9.69
N ILE A 106 1.71 -3.69 8.47
CA ILE A 106 1.19 -3.06 7.25
C ILE A 106 -0.08 -3.80 6.82
N ASN A 107 -1.24 -3.23 7.15
CA ASN A 107 -2.53 -3.71 6.71
C ASN A 107 -2.93 -3.11 5.34
N ASP A 108 -2.55 -1.85 5.13
CA ASP A 108 -2.82 -1.05 3.94
C ASP A 108 -1.71 0.00 3.77
N ASN A 109 -1.31 0.30 2.53
CA ASN A 109 -0.26 1.28 2.25
C ASN A 109 -0.59 2.69 2.77
N ASN A 110 -1.82 3.16 2.53
CA ASN A 110 -2.21 4.52 2.94
C ASN A 110 -2.33 4.63 4.46
N GLU A 111 -2.84 3.57 5.10
CA GLU A 111 -2.94 3.49 6.56
C GLU A 111 -1.55 3.55 7.20
N PHE A 112 -0.62 2.73 6.72
CA PHE A 112 0.75 2.73 7.22
C PHE A 112 1.46 4.06 6.94
N TYR A 113 1.35 4.59 5.72
CA TYR A 113 1.92 5.89 5.39
C TYR A 113 1.35 7.03 6.25
N ALA A 114 0.04 7.07 6.47
CA ALA A 114 -0.57 8.07 7.34
C ALA A 114 -0.04 8.01 8.78
N LYS A 115 0.29 6.82 9.27
CA LYS A 115 0.86 6.57 10.61
C LYS A 115 2.27 7.15 10.76
N VAL A 116 3.10 7.05 9.72
CA VAL A 116 4.53 7.42 9.78
C VAL A 116 4.88 8.73 9.07
N ARG A 117 3.94 9.27 8.29
CA ARG A 117 4.15 10.43 7.41
C ARG A 117 4.74 11.64 8.13
N THR A 118 4.26 11.96 9.32
CA THR A 118 4.71 13.15 10.07
C THR A 118 6.19 13.06 10.42
N GLN A 119 6.66 11.88 10.84
CA GLN A 119 8.09 11.65 11.12
C GLN A 119 8.91 11.76 9.84
N LEU A 120 8.46 11.14 8.75
CA LEU A 120 9.14 11.20 7.46
C LEU A 120 9.26 12.64 6.93
N GLU A 121 8.19 13.43 6.98
CA GLU A 121 8.20 14.85 6.57
C GLU A 121 9.13 15.72 7.44
N GLN A 122 9.36 15.34 8.68
CA GLN A 122 10.26 16.00 9.60
C GLN A 122 11.70 15.46 9.58
N GLY A 123 12.00 14.47 8.74
CA GLY A 123 13.29 13.79 8.69
C GLY A 123 13.61 13.02 9.98
N GLN A 124 12.58 12.58 10.70
CA GLN A 124 12.72 11.80 11.92
C GLN A 124 12.67 10.31 11.61
N SER A 125 13.30 9.50 12.47
CA SER A 125 13.20 8.05 12.39
C SER A 125 11.76 7.59 12.59
N ILE A 126 11.38 6.57 11.82
CA ILE A 126 10.14 5.82 12.01
C ILE A 126 10.39 4.51 12.77
N ASP A 127 11.63 4.31 13.26
CA ASP A 127 12.11 3.10 13.93
C ASP A 127 11.95 1.84 13.06
N ARG A 128 12.20 1.99 11.76
CA ARG A 128 12.20 0.91 10.76
C ARG A 128 13.37 1.10 9.81
N ASP A 129 14.13 0.02 9.61
CA ASP A 129 15.22 -0.05 8.64
C ASP A 129 14.72 -0.52 7.28
N LEU A 130 13.80 -1.49 7.28
CA LEU A 130 13.17 -2.02 6.08
C LEU A 130 11.64 -1.88 6.16
N VAL A 131 11.04 -1.48 5.05
CA VAL A 131 9.58 -1.39 4.90
C VAL A 131 9.17 -2.01 3.58
N VAL A 132 8.24 -2.94 3.61
CA VAL A 132 7.69 -3.57 2.40
C VAL A 132 6.45 -2.81 1.94
N LEU A 133 6.55 -2.16 0.79
CA LEU A 133 5.48 -1.35 0.20
C LEU A 133 5.12 -1.88 -1.18
N THR A 134 3.90 -1.66 -1.63
CA THR A 134 3.58 -1.85 -3.04
C THR A 134 4.29 -0.81 -3.90
N ASP A 135 4.55 -1.16 -5.16
CA ASP A 135 5.35 -0.35 -6.09
C ASP A 135 4.96 1.12 -6.14
N TRP A 136 3.66 1.44 -6.15
CA TRP A 136 3.20 2.83 -6.22
C TRP A 136 3.48 3.63 -4.94
N MET A 137 3.42 2.98 -3.78
CA MET A 137 3.77 3.61 -2.51
C MET A 137 5.29 3.74 -2.38
N ALA A 138 6.06 2.73 -2.82
CA ALA A 138 7.51 2.82 -2.91
C ALA A 138 7.93 3.97 -3.84
N ALA A 139 7.27 4.15 -4.99
CA ALA A 139 7.47 5.29 -5.88
C ALA A 139 7.26 6.63 -5.16
N LEU A 140 6.15 6.76 -4.41
CA LEU A 140 5.87 7.96 -3.62
C LEU A 140 6.98 8.25 -2.59
N TRP A 141 7.47 7.22 -1.90
CA TRP A 141 8.54 7.38 -0.92
C TRP A 141 9.87 7.79 -1.56
N ILE A 142 10.21 7.22 -2.71
CA ILE A 142 11.41 7.57 -3.49
C ILE A 142 11.32 9.03 -3.97
N GLU A 143 10.20 9.40 -4.59
CA GLU A 143 9.97 10.78 -5.08
C GLU A 143 9.95 11.81 -3.95
N SER A 144 9.49 11.43 -2.77
CA SER A 144 9.49 12.29 -1.58
C SER A 144 10.84 12.35 -0.86
N GLY A 145 11.83 11.56 -1.28
CA GLY A 145 13.16 11.50 -0.65
C GLY A 145 13.17 10.77 0.70
N TYR A 146 12.19 9.91 0.97
CA TYR A 146 12.12 9.13 2.22
C TYR A 146 12.91 7.81 2.15
N ALA A 147 13.10 7.28 0.95
CA ALA A 147 13.88 6.07 0.75
C ALA A 147 15.37 6.39 0.57
N GLN A 148 16.24 5.59 1.16
CA GLN A 148 17.67 5.69 0.97
C GLN A 148 18.13 4.96 -0.28
N LYS A 149 19.18 5.49 -0.90
CA LYS A 149 19.84 4.83 -2.01
C LYS A 149 20.59 3.60 -1.53
N LEU A 150 20.39 2.49 -2.25
CA LEU A 150 21.04 1.21 -1.94
C LEU A 150 22.50 1.22 -2.43
N ASP A 151 23.40 0.73 -1.61
CA ASP A 151 24.78 0.43 -2.02
C ASP A 151 24.83 -0.95 -2.69
N LYS A 152 24.75 -0.97 -4.01
CA LYS A 152 24.79 -2.21 -4.79
C LYS A 152 26.13 -2.93 -4.73
N SER A 153 27.21 -2.25 -4.35
CA SER A 153 28.53 -2.87 -4.29
C SER A 153 28.61 -3.97 -3.24
N ILE A 154 27.79 -3.86 -2.17
CA ILE A 154 27.70 -4.85 -1.09
C ILE A 154 26.56 -5.86 -1.31
N MET A 155 25.83 -5.76 -2.43
CA MET A 155 24.63 -6.57 -2.71
C MET A 155 24.75 -7.38 -4.02
N PRO A 156 25.84 -8.14 -4.24
CA PRO A 156 26.05 -8.83 -5.52
C PRO A 156 24.99 -9.87 -5.83
N ASN A 157 24.44 -10.54 -4.81
CA ASN A 157 23.38 -11.54 -4.99
C ASN A 157 22.05 -10.91 -5.45
N ALA A 158 21.71 -9.73 -4.97
CA ALA A 158 20.52 -9.03 -5.42
C ALA A 158 20.62 -8.70 -6.92
N SER A 159 21.75 -8.12 -7.35
CA SER A 159 21.99 -7.79 -8.75
C SER A 159 22.00 -9.03 -9.66
N ALA A 160 22.45 -10.18 -9.17
CA ALA A 160 22.56 -11.41 -9.95
C ALA A 160 21.23 -12.18 -10.05
N ASN A 161 20.34 -12.07 -9.05
CA ASN A 161 19.17 -12.97 -8.93
C ASN A 161 17.81 -12.27 -9.15
N VAL A 162 17.75 -10.94 -9.16
CA VAL A 162 16.51 -10.25 -9.53
C VAL A 162 16.23 -10.49 -11.01
N ILE A 163 15.03 -11.00 -11.33
CA ILE A 163 14.63 -11.27 -12.71
C ILE A 163 14.60 -9.98 -13.54
N ASP A 164 14.98 -10.05 -14.82
CA ASP A 164 15.15 -8.89 -15.70
C ASP A 164 13.94 -7.95 -15.74
N LYS A 165 12.74 -8.48 -15.75
CA LYS A 165 11.50 -7.69 -15.76
C LYS A 165 11.30 -6.83 -14.51
N LEU A 166 11.90 -7.22 -13.38
CA LEU A 166 11.83 -6.50 -12.13
C LEU A 166 13.06 -5.63 -11.84
N GLN A 167 14.13 -5.74 -12.65
CA GLN A 167 15.33 -4.92 -12.47
C GLN A 167 15.12 -3.47 -12.92
N ASN A 168 14.39 -3.26 -14.03
CA ASN A 168 14.19 -1.94 -14.62
C ASN A 168 12.72 -1.53 -14.61
N VAL A 169 12.23 -1.16 -13.43
CA VAL A 169 10.87 -0.62 -13.28
C VAL A 169 10.85 0.88 -13.46
N ALA A 170 9.76 1.41 -13.99
CA ALA A 170 9.69 2.83 -14.37
C ALA A 170 9.84 3.80 -13.19
N PHE A 171 9.45 3.41 -11.98
CA PHE A 171 9.52 4.26 -10.79
C PHE A 171 10.88 4.21 -10.09
N ASP A 172 11.69 3.17 -10.34
CA ASP A 172 13.03 2.99 -9.77
C ASP A 172 13.93 2.28 -10.77
N PRO A 173 14.37 2.97 -11.85
CA PRO A 173 15.20 2.38 -12.89
C PRO A 173 16.51 1.86 -12.29
N GLY A 174 16.79 0.58 -12.57
CA GLY A 174 17.98 -0.10 -12.03
C GLY A 174 17.88 -0.45 -10.54
N ARG A 175 16.75 -0.27 -9.88
CA ARG A 175 16.58 -0.56 -8.45
C ARG A 175 17.59 0.16 -7.57
N GLU A 176 17.64 1.48 -7.72
CA GLU A 176 18.57 2.32 -6.95
C GLU A 176 18.14 2.47 -5.48
N TYR A 177 16.84 2.33 -5.18
CA TYR A 177 16.26 2.57 -3.85
C TYR A 177 15.47 1.39 -3.31
N SER A 178 15.08 0.44 -4.16
CA SER A 178 14.21 -0.67 -3.76
C SER A 178 14.65 -2.01 -4.34
N LEU A 179 14.29 -3.07 -3.64
CA LEU A 179 14.39 -4.44 -4.16
C LEU A 179 13.01 -5.08 -4.16
N PRO A 180 12.68 -5.92 -5.17
CA PRO A 180 11.43 -6.65 -5.17
C PRO A 180 11.48 -7.73 -4.07
N TRP A 181 10.45 -7.75 -3.21
CA TRP A 181 10.28 -8.81 -2.22
C TRP A 181 9.47 -9.97 -2.80
N GLN A 182 8.27 -9.65 -3.27
CA GLN A 182 7.43 -10.62 -3.99
C GLN A 182 6.57 -9.91 -5.04
N SER A 183 6.01 -10.70 -5.93
CA SER A 183 5.08 -10.26 -6.98
C SER A 183 3.95 -11.27 -7.08
N GLY A 184 2.74 -10.79 -7.32
CA GLY A 184 1.55 -11.62 -7.39
C GLY A 184 0.50 -11.03 -8.33
N PHE A 185 -0.69 -11.63 -8.27
CA PHE A 185 -1.86 -11.22 -9.05
C PHE A 185 -3.01 -10.89 -8.11
N GLY A 186 -3.80 -9.87 -8.45
CA GLY A 186 -5.11 -9.67 -7.87
C GLY A 186 -6.05 -10.80 -8.30
N LEU A 187 -6.66 -11.51 -7.35
CA LEU A 187 -7.49 -12.68 -7.60
C LEU A 187 -8.77 -12.62 -6.77
N PHE A 188 -9.73 -13.48 -7.11
CA PHE A 188 -10.88 -13.72 -6.24
C PHE A 188 -10.55 -14.79 -5.19
N GLY A 189 -10.88 -14.49 -3.94
CA GLY A 189 -10.93 -15.45 -2.86
C GLY A 189 -12.39 -15.70 -2.43
N TRP A 190 -12.78 -16.95 -2.16
CA TRP A 190 -14.15 -17.24 -1.72
C TRP A 190 -14.28 -18.50 -0.87
N ASN A 191 -15.30 -18.51 -0.02
CA ASN A 191 -15.72 -19.70 0.72
C ASN A 191 -16.62 -20.58 -0.15
N LYS A 192 -16.08 -21.69 -0.65
CA LYS A 192 -16.76 -22.60 -1.60
C LYS A 192 -18.11 -23.09 -1.09
N SER A 193 -18.18 -23.55 0.16
CA SER A 193 -19.40 -24.13 0.71
C SER A 193 -20.51 -23.10 0.90
N LYS A 194 -20.17 -21.90 1.40
CA LYS A 194 -21.13 -20.80 1.57
C LYS A 194 -21.57 -20.24 0.22
N LEU A 195 -20.65 -20.09 -0.73
CA LEU A 195 -20.99 -19.66 -2.08
C LEU A 195 -21.99 -20.61 -2.73
N LYS A 196 -21.70 -21.93 -2.68
CA LYS A 196 -22.60 -22.96 -3.23
C LYS A 196 -23.98 -22.93 -2.61
N SER A 197 -24.08 -22.73 -1.31
CA SER A 197 -25.37 -22.68 -0.62
C SER A 197 -26.22 -21.46 -1.01
N LEU A 198 -25.59 -20.35 -1.37
CA LEU A 198 -26.27 -19.09 -1.68
C LEU A 198 -26.62 -18.92 -3.16
N ILE A 199 -25.67 -19.20 -4.03
CA ILE A 199 -25.81 -18.92 -5.47
C ILE A 199 -25.78 -20.16 -6.35
N GLY A 200 -25.61 -21.37 -5.75
CA GLY A 200 -25.70 -22.65 -6.45
C GLY A 200 -24.42 -23.10 -7.15
N THR A 201 -23.34 -22.31 -7.10
CA THR A 201 -22.01 -22.67 -7.61
C THR A 201 -20.97 -22.57 -6.52
N ASP A 202 -19.94 -23.39 -6.57
CA ASP A 202 -18.78 -23.35 -5.67
C ASP A 202 -17.55 -22.68 -6.33
N THR A 203 -17.75 -22.05 -7.48
CA THR A 203 -16.69 -21.39 -8.26
C THR A 203 -17.13 -20.00 -8.70
N LEU A 204 -16.22 -19.01 -8.55
CA LEU A 204 -16.33 -17.69 -9.13
C LEU A 204 -15.48 -17.61 -10.41
N THR A 205 -16.08 -17.16 -11.49
CA THR A 205 -15.42 -17.00 -12.79
C THR A 205 -15.59 -15.62 -13.41
N SER A 206 -16.40 -14.76 -12.77
CA SER A 206 -16.67 -13.39 -13.25
C SER A 206 -16.98 -12.47 -12.08
N VAL A 207 -16.65 -11.19 -12.26
CA VAL A 207 -17.04 -10.08 -11.36
C VAL A 207 -18.57 -10.02 -11.19
N ASP A 208 -19.36 -10.32 -12.24
CA ASP A 208 -20.82 -10.34 -12.15
C ASP A 208 -21.34 -11.24 -11.02
N GLN A 209 -20.65 -12.34 -10.75
CA GLN A 209 -21.04 -13.24 -9.67
C GLN A 209 -20.80 -12.63 -8.28
N LEU A 210 -19.81 -11.75 -8.12
CA LEU A 210 -19.61 -10.97 -6.90
C LEU A 210 -20.76 -9.98 -6.66
N PHE A 211 -21.37 -9.50 -7.75
CA PHE A 211 -22.49 -8.58 -7.70
C PHE A 211 -23.86 -9.26 -7.65
N ASN A 212 -23.89 -10.59 -7.48
CA ASN A 212 -25.12 -11.33 -7.28
C ASN A 212 -25.85 -10.86 -6.00
N PRO A 213 -27.13 -10.45 -6.08
CA PRO A 213 -27.88 -9.92 -4.91
C PRO A 213 -27.93 -10.85 -3.71
N LYS A 214 -27.79 -12.16 -3.90
CA LYS A 214 -27.73 -13.14 -2.80
C LYS A 214 -26.44 -13.03 -1.97
N LEU A 215 -25.40 -12.36 -2.49
CA LEU A 215 -24.16 -12.08 -1.79
C LEU A 215 -24.14 -10.69 -1.16
N LYS A 216 -25.24 -9.95 -1.20
CA LYS A 216 -25.32 -8.58 -0.69
C LYS A 216 -24.81 -8.49 0.76
N GLY A 217 -23.87 -7.57 1.00
CA GLY A 217 -23.24 -7.34 2.30
C GLY A 217 -22.28 -8.45 2.75
N ARG A 218 -21.89 -9.37 1.84
CA ARG A 218 -20.98 -10.48 2.10
C ARG A 218 -19.78 -10.53 1.14
N VAL A 219 -19.57 -9.45 0.38
CA VAL A 219 -18.44 -9.26 -0.52
C VAL A 219 -17.65 -8.07 -0.01
N THR A 220 -16.34 -8.18 0.01
CA THR A 220 -15.42 -7.07 0.23
C THR A 220 -14.50 -6.92 -0.97
N VAL A 221 -13.88 -5.76 -1.10
CA VAL A 221 -12.84 -5.48 -2.10
C VAL A 221 -11.63 -4.88 -1.42
N LEU A 222 -10.47 -5.02 -2.05
CA LEU A 222 -9.23 -4.49 -1.50
C LEU A 222 -9.19 -2.96 -1.60
N SER A 223 -8.66 -2.32 -0.57
CA SER A 223 -8.30 -0.90 -0.59
C SER A 223 -7.11 -0.61 -1.51
N GLU A 224 -6.36 -1.65 -1.87
CA GLU A 224 -5.33 -1.54 -2.90
C GLU A 224 -6.01 -1.23 -4.25
N MET A 225 -5.89 0.05 -4.63
CA MET A 225 -6.62 0.62 -5.76
C MET A 225 -6.28 -0.09 -7.08
N ARG A 226 -5.01 -0.45 -7.29
CA ARG A 226 -4.57 -1.07 -8.55
C ARG A 226 -5.19 -2.44 -8.74
N ASP A 227 -5.31 -3.23 -7.68
CA ASP A 227 -5.94 -4.55 -7.72
C ASP A 227 -7.43 -4.42 -8.00
N THR A 228 -8.15 -3.67 -7.18
CA THR A 228 -9.61 -3.53 -7.30
C THR A 228 -10.01 -2.86 -8.61
N MET A 229 -9.39 -1.73 -8.96
CA MET A 229 -9.73 -1.02 -10.17
C MET A 229 -9.25 -1.74 -11.43
N GLY A 230 -8.09 -2.41 -11.36
CA GLY A 230 -7.59 -3.23 -12.45
C GLY A 230 -8.55 -4.36 -12.82
N ILE A 231 -9.07 -5.08 -11.81
CA ILE A 231 -10.07 -6.13 -12.00
C ILE A 231 -11.38 -5.56 -12.58
N LEU A 232 -11.86 -4.43 -12.07
CA LEU A 232 -13.10 -3.82 -12.56
C LEU A 232 -12.95 -3.29 -14.00
N MET A 233 -11.83 -2.67 -14.34
CA MET A 233 -11.55 -2.26 -15.72
C MET A 233 -11.47 -3.45 -16.68
N ALA A 234 -10.78 -4.51 -16.29
CA ALA A 234 -10.71 -5.74 -17.07
C ALA A 234 -12.10 -6.39 -17.26
N TRP A 235 -12.93 -6.40 -16.22
CA TRP A 235 -14.33 -6.85 -16.31
C TRP A 235 -15.16 -6.04 -17.30
N GLN A 236 -14.91 -4.73 -17.40
CA GLN A 236 -15.55 -3.83 -18.37
C GLN A 236 -14.93 -3.94 -19.80
N GLY A 237 -13.95 -4.81 -20.00
CA GLY A 237 -13.27 -5.00 -21.28
C GLY A 237 -12.18 -3.97 -21.59
N ASN A 238 -11.75 -3.21 -20.60
CA ASN A 238 -10.67 -2.23 -20.72
C ASN A 238 -9.32 -2.85 -20.33
N ASP A 239 -8.23 -2.38 -20.96
CA ASP A 239 -6.87 -2.76 -20.59
C ASP A 239 -6.39 -1.95 -19.37
N PRO A 240 -6.16 -2.57 -18.19
CA PRO A 240 -5.70 -1.86 -17.01
C PRO A 240 -4.28 -1.29 -17.14
N SER A 241 -3.53 -1.68 -18.16
CA SER A 241 -2.18 -1.14 -18.43
C SER A 241 -2.19 0.07 -19.38
N ASN A 242 -3.30 0.27 -20.10
CA ASN A 242 -3.44 1.34 -21.09
C ASN A 242 -4.89 1.79 -21.21
N PHE A 243 -5.31 2.69 -20.32
CA PHE A 243 -6.69 3.17 -20.22
C PHE A 243 -6.78 4.69 -20.27
N THR A 244 -7.97 5.19 -20.59
CA THR A 244 -8.33 6.60 -20.52
C THR A 244 -8.92 6.94 -19.14
N GLU A 245 -8.90 8.22 -18.78
CA GLU A 245 -9.60 8.72 -17.58
C GLU A 245 -11.08 8.32 -17.57
N ALA A 246 -11.77 8.43 -18.71
CA ALA A 246 -13.18 8.06 -18.82
C ALA A 246 -13.41 6.57 -18.48
N GLN A 247 -12.55 5.67 -18.93
CA GLN A 247 -12.63 4.24 -18.61
C GLN A 247 -12.38 3.98 -17.12
N PHE A 248 -11.42 4.68 -16.53
CA PHE A 248 -11.18 4.60 -15.10
C PHE A 248 -12.37 5.11 -14.27
N MET A 249 -12.94 6.26 -14.65
CA MET A 249 -14.12 6.82 -13.98
C MET A 249 -15.35 5.92 -14.12
N GLN A 250 -15.50 5.22 -15.24
CA GLN A 250 -16.57 4.22 -15.41
C GLN A 250 -16.41 3.06 -14.42
N ALA A 251 -15.20 2.60 -14.17
CA ALA A 251 -14.93 1.56 -13.17
C ALA A 251 -15.18 2.07 -11.74
N ILE A 252 -14.81 3.31 -11.43
CA ILE A 252 -15.14 3.99 -10.15
C ILE A 252 -16.65 4.05 -9.93
N ASP A 253 -17.42 4.43 -10.95
CA ASP A 253 -18.87 4.54 -10.83
C ASP A 253 -19.54 3.17 -10.64
N ALA A 254 -19.01 2.13 -11.29
CA ALA A 254 -19.45 0.76 -11.05
C ALA A 254 -19.20 0.33 -9.60
N LEU A 255 -17.99 0.57 -9.07
CA LEU A 255 -17.67 0.27 -7.67
C LEU A 255 -18.56 1.05 -6.70
N ARG A 256 -18.71 2.36 -6.92
CA ARG A 256 -19.56 3.23 -6.09
C ARG A 256 -21.00 2.72 -6.04
N THR A 257 -21.55 2.34 -7.19
CA THR A 257 -22.89 1.74 -7.27
C THR A 257 -23.03 0.53 -6.38
N GLN A 258 -22.02 -0.35 -6.34
CA GLN A 258 -22.05 -1.56 -5.53
C GLN A 258 -21.85 -1.27 -4.03
N ILE A 259 -21.12 -0.22 -3.68
CA ILE A 259 -21.01 0.26 -2.31
C ILE A 259 -22.32 0.90 -1.84
N ASP A 260 -22.87 1.82 -2.63
CA ASP A 260 -24.07 2.59 -2.27
C ASP A 260 -25.30 1.70 -2.11
N ASN A 261 -25.43 0.65 -2.93
CA ASN A 261 -26.53 -0.31 -2.82
C ASN A 261 -26.29 -1.37 -1.73
N GLY A 262 -25.12 -1.35 -1.07
CA GLY A 262 -24.75 -2.27 0.02
C GLY A 262 -24.35 -3.67 -0.45
N GLN A 263 -24.07 -3.89 -1.73
CA GLN A 263 -23.51 -5.14 -2.25
C GLN A 263 -22.13 -5.40 -1.68
N ILE A 264 -21.27 -4.37 -1.76
CA ILE A 264 -19.94 -4.37 -1.14
C ILE A 264 -20.09 -4.01 0.35
N ARG A 265 -19.62 -4.87 1.22
CA ARG A 265 -19.62 -4.69 2.67
C ARG A 265 -18.60 -3.63 3.11
N SER A 266 -17.39 -3.76 2.61
CA SER A 266 -16.22 -2.93 2.99
C SER A 266 -15.20 -2.85 1.86
N VAL A 267 -14.41 -1.79 1.91
CA VAL A 267 -13.16 -1.63 1.15
C VAL A 267 -12.05 -1.62 2.19
N GLU A 268 -11.15 -2.60 2.15
CA GLU A 268 -10.22 -2.84 3.24
C GLU A 268 -8.89 -3.43 2.77
N GLY A 269 -7.87 -3.33 3.63
CA GLY A 269 -6.58 -4.00 3.43
C GLY A 269 -6.68 -5.49 3.76
N ASN A 270 -5.68 -6.04 4.44
CA ASN A 270 -5.62 -7.47 4.76
C ASN A 270 -6.63 -7.94 5.84
N SER A 271 -7.37 -7.03 6.44
CA SER A 271 -8.43 -7.37 7.42
C SER A 271 -9.53 -8.29 6.88
N TYR A 272 -9.69 -8.36 5.55
CA TYR A 272 -10.62 -9.31 4.90
C TYR A 272 -10.36 -10.76 5.32
N MET A 273 -9.13 -11.13 5.68
CA MET A 273 -8.79 -12.50 6.10
C MET A 273 -9.60 -12.92 7.32
N SER A 274 -9.64 -12.09 8.36
CA SER A 274 -10.40 -12.37 9.58
C SER A 274 -11.92 -12.37 9.33
N ASP A 275 -12.40 -11.52 8.42
CA ASP A 275 -13.81 -11.49 8.02
C ASP A 275 -14.22 -12.73 7.21
N MET A 276 -13.34 -13.28 6.41
CA MET A 276 -13.57 -14.56 5.73
C MET A 276 -13.52 -15.75 6.67
N GLU A 277 -12.59 -15.79 7.62
CA GLU A 277 -12.47 -16.82 8.65
C GLU A 277 -13.72 -16.86 9.54
N SER A 278 -14.18 -15.71 10.02
CA SER A 278 -15.41 -15.58 10.80
C SER A 278 -16.68 -15.87 9.98
N GLY A 279 -16.57 -15.82 8.65
CA GLY A 279 -17.67 -16.02 7.70
C GLY A 279 -18.60 -14.84 7.55
N ASN A 280 -18.21 -13.65 7.97
CA ASN A 280 -18.88 -12.39 7.69
C ASN A 280 -18.81 -12.06 6.20
N VAL A 281 -17.66 -12.33 5.59
CA VAL A 281 -17.41 -12.21 4.15
C VAL A 281 -17.35 -13.59 3.51
N ILE A 282 -17.91 -13.70 2.31
CA ILE A 282 -17.95 -14.95 1.54
C ILE A 282 -17.01 -14.87 0.33
N ALA A 283 -16.83 -13.68 -0.22
CA ALA A 283 -15.96 -13.45 -1.35
C ALA A 283 -15.23 -12.10 -1.22
N VAL A 284 -14.02 -12.07 -1.72
CA VAL A 284 -13.17 -10.91 -1.80
C VAL A 284 -12.58 -10.81 -3.21
#